data_143d3c212b7ec9d8e2d9fca48ffe0736
#
_entry.id   143d3c212b7ec9d8e2d9fca48ffe0736
#
_cell.length_a   1.000
_cell.length_b   1.000
_cell.length_c   1.000
_cell.angle_alpha   90.00
_cell.angle_beta   90.00
_cell.angle_gamma   90.00
#
_symmetry.space_group_name_H-M   'P 1'
#
loop_
_entity.id
_entity.type
_entity.pdbx_description
1 polymer ?
#
loop_
_entity_poly.entity_id
_entity_poly.type
_entity_poly.pdbx_seq_one_letter_code
_entity_poly.pdbx_strand_id
1 'polypeptide(L)'
;LNGLLKPTSGQVLFQGTDIWSDPKTTRQTRFQVGLVFQYPEYQLFEETVYQDISFGPKNMGLDEAEVDRRVREAARFVGLRDEQLEKSPFELSGGQKRRVAIAGVIAMEPKVLILDEPTAGLDPVGVESILGNIRDYHQAHNATIILVSHSMEEVARTVDRLVVVNDGRIPFHGAPSEVFQHGPELEAMGLGVPQMTRVFNRLRAMGVDIGPSVYTIEQAKAAVLAKLKGVG
;
A
#
# COMPACT_ATOMS: atom_id res chain seq x y z
N LEU A 1 -9.09 2.31 10.87
CA LEU A 1 -9.87 1.30 10.15
C LEU A 1 -9.81 -0.08 10.81
N ASN A 2 -8.68 -0.45 11.44
CA ASN A 2 -8.51 -1.76 12.11
C ASN A 2 -8.86 -1.77 13.60
N GLY A 3 -9.56 -0.76 14.12
CA GLY A 3 -10.03 -0.71 15.51
C GLY A 3 -8.97 -0.30 16.54
N LEU A 4 -7.90 0.40 16.16
CA LEU A 4 -6.93 0.96 17.13
C LEU A 4 -7.49 2.23 17.80
N LEU A 5 -8.15 3.08 17.04
CA LEU A 5 -8.76 4.31 17.52
C LEU A 5 -10.27 4.29 17.27
N LYS A 6 -11.04 4.56 18.32
CA LYS A 6 -12.50 4.65 18.20
C LYS A 6 -12.88 6.00 17.60
N PRO A 7 -13.82 6.06 16.63
CA PRO A 7 -14.28 7.33 16.08
C PRO A 7 -15.07 8.11 17.14
N THR A 8 -15.00 9.44 17.10
CA THR A 8 -15.76 10.33 17.97
C THR A 8 -17.26 10.23 17.70
N SER A 9 -17.63 10.02 16.43
CA SER A 9 -19.01 9.81 15.99
C SER A 9 -19.04 8.97 14.72
N GLY A 10 -20.21 8.48 14.34
CA GLY A 10 -20.37 7.58 13.19
C GLY A 10 -19.98 6.14 13.50
N GLN A 11 -19.92 5.31 12.47
CA GLN A 11 -19.64 3.89 12.55
C GLN A 11 -18.54 3.50 11.57
N VAL A 12 -17.75 2.50 11.92
CA VAL A 12 -16.80 1.85 11.00
C VAL A 12 -17.31 0.44 10.77
N LEU A 13 -17.75 0.17 9.55
CA LEU A 13 -18.32 -1.12 9.20
C LEU A 13 -17.29 -1.96 8.45
N PHE A 14 -17.09 -3.20 8.89
CA PHE A 14 -16.36 -4.23 8.18
C PHE A 14 -17.32 -5.37 7.84
N GLN A 15 -17.53 -5.64 6.55
CA GLN A 15 -18.50 -6.62 6.07
C GLN A 15 -19.93 -6.43 6.69
N GLY A 16 -20.36 -5.16 6.81
CA GLY A 16 -21.66 -4.79 7.35
C GLY A 16 -21.78 -4.79 8.88
N THR A 17 -20.74 -5.20 9.60
CA THR A 17 -20.72 -5.21 11.06
C THR A 17 -19.90 -4.05 11.60
N ASP A 18 -20.43 -3.31 12.60
CA ASP A 18 -19.68 -2.26 13.27
C ASP A 18 -18.54 -2.90 14.08
N ILE A 19 -17.31 -2.53 13.74
CA ILE A 19 -16.11 -3.07 14.38
C ILE A 19 -16.01 -2.72 15.87
N TRP A 20 -16.82 -1.78 16.33
CA TRP A 20 -16.87 -1.33 17.73
C TRP A 20 -18.09 -1.85 18.48
N SER A 21 -18.88 -2.76 17.91
CA SER A 21 -20.08 -3.33 18.55
C SER A 21 -19.75 -4.01 19.89
N ASP A 22 -18.62 -4.72 19.95
CA ASP A 22 -18.11 -5.38 21.16
C ASP A 22 -16.59 -5.64 21.05
N PRO A 23 -15.87 -5.90 22.17
CA PRO A 23 -14.42 -6.12 22.16
C PRO A 23 -13.96 -7.34 21.35
N LYS A 24 -14.79 -8.39 21.27
CA LYS A 24 -14.47 -9.61 20.49
C LYS A 24 -14.47 -9.31 19.00
N THR A 25 -15.49 -8.60 18.53
CA THR A 25 -15.59 -8.13 17.14
C THR A 25 -14.42 -7.22 16.79
N THR A 26 -14.05 -6.25 17.66
CA THR A 26 -12.87 -5.41 17.44
C THR A 26 -11.60 -6.25 17.31
N ARG A 27 -11.39 -7.24 18.19
CA ARG A 27 -10.21 -8.12 18.13
C ARG A 27 -10.20 -8.97 16.84
N GLN A 28 -11.31 -9.56 16.46
CA GLN A 28 -11.43 -10.33 15.23
C GLN A 28 -11.17 -9.49 13.99
N THR A 29 -11.64 -8.25 13.97
CA THR A 29 -11.39 -7.31 12.87
C THR A 29 -9.89 -7.07 12.68
N ARG A 30 -9.08 -6.99 13.74
CA ARG A 30 -7.63 -6.79 13.64
C ARG A 30 -6.90 -7.92 12.92
N PHE A 31 -7.42 -9.13 12.95
CA PHE A 31 -6.88 -10.25 12.17
C PHE A 31 -7.29 -10.20 10.70
N GLN A 32 -8.45 -9.58 10.40
CA GLN A 32 -8.97 -9.46 9.04
C GLN A 32 -8.53 -8.17 8.34
N VAL A 33 -8.15 -7.14 9.11
CA VAL A 33 -7.69 -5.83 8.63
C VAL A 33 -6.29 -5.61 9.17
N GLY A 34 -5.29 -6.07 8.42
CA GLY A 34 -3.88 -5.91 8.72
C GLY A 34 -3.44 -4.46 8.52
N LEU A 35 -2.56 -3.97 9.38
CA LEU A 35 -1.98 -2.63 9.28
C LEU A 35 -0.46 -2.72 9.40
N VAL A 36 0.22 -2.26 8.37
CA VAL A 36 1.66 -2.01 8.36
C VAL A 36 1.86 -0.52 8.55
N PHE A 37 2.48 -0.13 9.67
CA PHE A 37 2.76 1.26 9.98
C PHE A 37 3.95 1.81 9.19
N GLN A 38 4.09 3.12 9.17
CA GLN A 38 5.28 3.79 8.67
C GLN A 38 6.52 3.33 9.46
N TYR A 39 7.63 3.03 8.78
CA TYR A 39 8.85 2.44 9.35
C TYR A 39 8.59 1.16 10.19
N PRO A 40 7.96 0.15 9.60
CA PRO A 40 7.51 -1.03 10.33
C PRO A 40 8.67 -1.86 10.89
N GLU A 41 9.89 -1.66 10.39
CA GLU A 41 11.12 -2.26 10.88
C GLU A 41 11.45 -1.94 12.34
N TYR A 42 10.89 -0.89 12.92
CA TYR A 42 11.04 -0.57 14.34
C TYR A 42 10.09 -1.37 15.26
N GLN A 43 9.19 -2.16 14.67
CA GLN A 43 8.25 -2.98 15.43
C GLN A 43 8.74 -4.40 15.66
N LEU A 44 9.90 -4.77 15.13
CA LEU A 44 10.49 -6.10 15.32
C LEU A 44 11.07 -6.20 16.75
N PHE A 45 10.75 -7.29 17.45
CA PHE A 45 11.10 -7.44 18.87
C PHE A 45 11.47 -8.88 19.28
N GLU A 46 11.24 -9.87 18.42
CA GLU A 46 11.52 -11.27 18.72
C GLU A 46 12.99 -11.62 18.47
N GLU A 47 13.41 -12.78 18.97
CA GLU A 47 14.80 -13.27 18.84
C GLU A 47 15.13 -13.68 17.42
N THR A 48 14.16 -14.24 16.69
CA THR A 48 14.32 -14.67 15.29
C THR A 48 13.25 -14.09 14.38
N VAL A 49 13.58 -13.98 13.10
CA VAL A 49 12.66 -13.58 12.04
C VAL A 49 11.42 -14.48 12.00
N TYR A 50 11.62 -15.79 12.16
CA TYR A 50 10.53 -16.76 12.23
C TYR A 50 9.56 -16.44 13.36
N GLN A 51 10.08 -16.13 14.54
CA GLN A 51 9.26 -15.80 15.71
C GLN A 51 8.46 -14.50 15.49
N ASP A 52 9.10 -13.44 14.95
CA ASP A 52 8.42 -12.20 14.63
C ASP A 52 7.26 -12.41 13.63
N ILE A 53 7.49 -13.14 12.55
CA ILE A 53 6.45 -13.42 11.55
C ILE A 53 5.34 -14.32 12.15
N SER A 54 5.69 -15.27 13.01
CA SER A 54 4.74 -16.21 13.63
C SER A 54 3.86 -15.59 14.71
N PHE A 55 4.21 -14.40 15.21
CA PHE A 55 3.51 -13.75 16.32
C PHE A 55 2.01 -13.52 16.04
N GLY A 56 1.68 -13.01 14.86
CA GLY A 56 0.29 -12.81 14.43
C GLY A 56 -0.50 -14.13 14.36
N PRO A 57 -0.07 -15.12 13.56
CA PRO A 57 -0.70 -16.45 13.46
C PRO A 57 -0.88 -17.18 14.80
N LYS A 58 0.12 -17.12 15.69
CA LYS A 58 0.01 -17.68 17.05
C LYS A 58 -1.09 -16.98 17.87
N ASN A 59 -1.19 -15.67 17.80
CA ASN A 59 -2.24 -14.90 18.48
C ASN A 59 -3.64 -15.16 17.93
N MET A 60 -3.75 -15.66 16.70
CA MET A 60 -5.00 -16.16 16.13
C MET A 60 -5.42 -17.51 16.71
N GLY A 61 -4.52 -18.21 17.41
CA GLY A 61 -4.77 -19.54 17.98
C GLY A 61 -4.65 -20.66 16.96
N LEU A 62 -3.87 -20.46 15.89
CA LEU A 62 -3.60 -21.50 14.89
C LEU A 62 -2.65 -22.56 15.45
N ASP A 63 -2.76 -23.81 14.94
CA ASP A 63 -1.83 -24.88 15.27
C ASP A 63 -0.44 -24.64 14.64
N GLU A 64 0.55 -25.38 15.14
CA GLU A 64 1.95 -25.19 14.74
C GLU A 64 2.19 -25.43 13.23
N ALA A 65 1.49 -26.38 12.64
CA ALA A 65 1.65 -26.71 11.22
C ALA A 65 1.13 -25.58 10.34
N GLU A 66 -0.03 -25.02 10.69
CA GLU A 66 -0.60 -23.87 9.98
C GLU A 66 0.21 -22.60 10.21
N VAL A 67 0.75 -22.38 11.40
CA VAL A 67 1.68 -21.28 11.70
C VAL A 67 2.92 -21.38 10.80
N ASP A 68 3.58 -22.56 10.75
CA ASP A 68 4.77 -22.74 9.91
C ASP A 68 4.48 -22.53 8.43
N ARG A 69 3.37 -23.07 7.92
CA ARG A 69 2.92 -22.83 6.54
C ARG A 69 2.82 -21.35 6.23
N ARG A 70 2.11 -20.60 7.07
CA ARG A 70 1.86 -19.16 6.87
C ARG A 70 3.13 -18.34 6.97
N VAL A 71 4.00 -18.64 7.92
CA VAL A 71 5.31 -17.97 8.06
C VAL A 71 6.14 -18.14 6.79
N ARG A 72 6.28 -19.35 6.28
CA ARG A 72 7.08 -19.63 5.07
C ARG A 72 6.46 -19.03 3.82
N GLU A 73 5.15 -19.03 3.71
CA GLU A 73 4.45 -18.42 2.60
C GLU A 73 4.61 -16.89 2.62
N ALA A 74 4.39 -16.26 3.77
CA ALA A 74 4.60 -14.83 3.95
C ALA A 74 6.05 -14.40 3.67
N ALA A 75 7.03 -15.17 4.15
CA ALA A 75 8.44 -14.93 3.90
C ALA A 75 8.76 -14.96 2.38
N ARG A 76 8.22 -15.95 1.66
CA ARG A 76 8.39 -16.04 0.19
C ARG A 76 7.78 -14.84 -0.54
N PHE A 77 6.58 -14.40 -0.15
CA PHE A 77 5.94 -13.24 -0.76
C PHE A 77 6.79 -11.97 -0.67
N VAL A 78 7.47 -11.76 0.45
CA VAL A 78 8.33 -10.59 0.62
C VAL A 78 9.77 -10.83 0.15
N GLY A 79 10.08 -11.98 -0.42
CA GLY A 79 11.41 -12.33 -0.94
C GLY A 79 12.45 -12.54 0.15
N LEU A 80 12.07 -13.06 1.31
CA LEU A 80 12.98 -13.57 2.33
C LEU A 80 13.38 -15.02 2.00
N ARG A 81 14.64 -15.37 2.25
CA ARG A 81 15.15 -16.73 2.09
C ARG A 81 14.99 -17.50 3.41
N ASP A 82 14.81 -18.80 3.32
CA ASP A 82 14.62 -19.68 4.50
C ASP A 82 15.75 -19.53 5.53
N GLU A 83 17.01 -19.35 5.08
CA GLU A 83 18.16 -19.12 5.94
C GLU A 83 18.05 -17.84 6.81
N GLN A 84 17.22 -16.92 6.41
CA GLN A 84 17.00 -15.65 7.13
C GLN A 84 15.99 -15.81 8.27
N LEU A 85 15.15 -16.85 8.22
CA LEU A 85 14.12 -17.09 9.23
C LEU A 85 14.73 -17.40 10.62
N GLU A 86 15.90 -18.04 10.65
CA GLU A 86 16.60 -18.39 11.88
C GLU A 86 17.51 -17.26 12.42
N LYS A 87 17.69 -16.18 11.62
CA LYS A 87 18.51 -15.04 12.05
C LYS A 87 17.75 -14.12 12.98
N SER A 88 18.53 -13.36 13.78
CA SER A 88 17.98 -12.25 14.52
C SER A 88 17.52 -11.15 13.55
N PRO A 89 16.32 -10.56 13.71
CA PRO A 89 15.90 -9.42 12.92
C PRO A 89 16.90 -8.27 12.98
N PHE A 90 17.63 -8.13 14.10
CA PHE A 90 18.57 -7.04 14.32
C PHE A 90 19.84 -7.15 13.49
N GLU A 91 20.16 -8.34 12.96
CA GLU A 91 21.27 -8.57 12.05
C GLU A 91 20.95 -8.25 10.57
N LEU A 92 19.69 -7.97 10.26
CA LEU A 92 19.24 -7.70 8.91
C LEU A 92 19.44 -6.24 8.50
N SER A 93 19.55 -6.00 7.19
CA SER A 93 19.49 -4.63 6.63
C SER A 93 18.12 -4.00 6.84
N GLY A 94 18.01 -2.67 6.81
CA GLY A 94 16.73 -1.96 6.98
C GLY A 94 15.65 -2.43 6.02
N GLY A 95 15.98 -2.63 4.74
CA GLY A 95 15.04 -3.16 3.76
C GLY A 95 14.59 -4.61 4.04
N GLN A 96 15.50 -5.45 4.57
CA GLN A 96 15.16 -6.81 5.01
C GLN A 96 14.25 -6.78 6.25
N LYS A 97 14.55 -5.94 7.24
CA LYS A 97 13.70 -5.74 8.43
C LYS A 97 12.29 -5.32 8.03
N ARG A 98 12.16 -4.39 7.10
CA ARG A 98 10.86 -3.95 6.57
C ARG A 98 10.08 -5.10 5.94
N ARG A 99 10.74 -5.95 5.17
CA ARG A 99 10.13 -7.17 4.60
C ARG A 99 9.65 -8.12 5.70
N VAL A 100 10.42 -8.31 6.77
CA VAL A 100 10.01 -9.13 7.93
C VAL A 100 8.74 -8.57 8.57
N ALA A 101 8.69 -7.27 8.82
CA ALA A 101 7.53 -6.63 9.43
C ALA A 101 6.27 -6.72 8.55
N ILE A 102 6.41 -6.54 7.21
CA ILE A 102 5.31 -6.77 6.27
C ILE A 102 4.87 -8.24 6.29
N ALA A 103 5.83 -9.19 6.29
CA ALA A 103 5.54 -10.62 6.37
C ALA A 103 4.74 -10.97 7.63
N GLY A 104 5.08 -10.39 8.79
CA GLY A 104 4.34 -10.59 10.04
C GLY A 104 2.86 -10.20 9.96
N VAL A 105 2.53 -9.18 9.14
CA VAL A 105 1.14 -8.79 8.93
C VAL A 105 0.46 -9.69 7.90
N ILE A 106 1.09 -9.99 6.76
CA ILE A 106 0.48 -10.82 5.72
C ILE A 106 0.35 -12.30 6.13
N ALA A 107 1.17 -12.78 7.07
CA ALA A 107 1.05 -14.12 7.64
C ALA A 107 -0.29 -14.38 8.36
N MET A 108 -1.00 -13.32 8.75
CA MET A 108 -2.37 -13.43 9.25
C MET A 108 -3.41 -13.65 8.13
N GLU A 109 -3.02 -13.55 6.86
CA GLU A 109 -3.89 -13.62 5.67
C GLU A 109 -5.09 -12.64 5.76
N PRO A 110 -4.83 -11.34 5.98
CA PRO A 110 -5.90 -10.37 6.14
C PRO A 110 -6.67 -10.18 4.83
N LYS A 111 -7.99 -9.92 4.94
CA LYS A 111 -8.84 -9.54 3.80
C LYS A 111 -8.61 -8.12 3.33
N VAL A 112 -8.17 -7.25 4.23
CA VAL A 112 -7.78 -5.87 3.94
C VAL A 112 -6.38 -5.65 4.50
N LEU A 113 -5.46 -5.20 3.66
CA LEU A 113 -4.11 -4.84 4.05
C LEU A 113 -3.92 -3.34 3.89
N ILE A 114 -3.69 -2.64 4.99
CA ILE A 114 -3.40 -1.21 5.04
C ILE A 114 -1.89 -1.05 5.16
N LEU A 115 -1.31 -0.25 4.28
CA LEU A 115 0.13 0.02 4.24
C LEU A 115 0.33 1.53 4.33
N ASP A 116 0.95 1.98 5.41
CA ASP A 116 1.22 3.40 5.66
C ASP A 116 2.66 3.70 5.26
N GLU A 117 2.85 4.44 4.16
CA GLU A 117 4.14 4.81 3.58
C GLU A 117 5.14 3.63 3.47
N PRO A 118 4.76 2.48 2.86
CA PRO A 118 5.57 1.27 2.89
C PRO A 118 6.90 1.40 2.15
N THR A 119 7.04 2.40 1.30
CA THR A 119 8.21 2.66 0.45
C THR A 119 9.10 3.79 0.97
N ALA A 120 8.70 4.48 2.06
CA ALA A 120 9.43 5.62 2.60
C ALA A 120 10.89 5.28 2.92
N GLY A 121 11.83 6.06 2.36
CA GLY A 121 13.27 5.91 2.61
C GLY A 121 13.94 4.72 1.88
N LEU A 122 13.23 4.05 0.97
CA LEU A 122 13.81 3.04 0.10
C LEU A 122 14.42 3.65 -1.17
N ASP A 123 15.41 2.96 -1.73
CA ASP A 123 15.91 3.24 -3.07
C ASP A 123 14.88 2.77 -4.14
N PRO A 124 15.02 3.20 -5.40
CA PRO A 124 14.07 2.83 -6.45
C PRO A 124 13.87 1.32 -6.65
N VAL A 125 14.92 0.52 -6.43
CA VAL A 125 14.84 -0.95 -6.55
C VAL A 125 14.02 -1.52 -5.39
N GLY A 126 14.23 -1.02 -4.18
CA GLY A 126 13.44 -1.37 -2.99
C GLY A 126 11.97 -1.02 -3.14
N VAL A 127 11.66 0.18 -3.69
CA VAL A 127 10.29 0.63 -3.99
C VAL A 127 9.60 -0.36 -4.94
N GLU A 128 10.20 -0.64 -6.10
CA GLU A 128 9.63 -1.57 -7.10
C GLU A 128 9.44 -2.98 -6.52
N SER A 129 10.39 -3.44 -5.69
CA SER A 129 10.29 -4.76 -5.04
C SER A 129 9.10 -4.81 -4.06
N ILE A 130 8.93 -3.82 -3.20
CA ILE A 130 7.83 -3.80 -2.22
C ILE A 130 6.48 -3.65 -2.92
N LEU A 131 6.34 -2.73 -3.87
CA LEU A 131 5.08 -2.54 -4.61
C LEU A 131 4.75 -3.77 -5.47
N GLY A 132 5.76 -4.45 -6.03
CA GLY A 132 5.59 -5.72 -6.74
C GLY A 132 5.02 -6.80 -5.81
N ASN A 133 5.65 -7.02 -4.66
CA ASN A 133 5.18 -8.00 -3.67
C ASN A 133 3.75 -7.73 -3.19
N ILE A 134 3.40 -6.45 -2.97
CA ILE A 134 2.03 -6.04 -2.58
C ILE A 134 1.02 -6.39 -3.68
N ARG A 135 1.37 -6.16 -4.94
CA ARG A 135 0.54 -6.49 -6.10
C ARG A 135 0.35 -8.00 -6.26
N ASP A 136 1.44 -8.77 -6.10
CA ASP A 136 1.39 -10.23 -6.15
C ASP A 136 0.52 -10.79 -5.02
N TYR A 137 0.63 -10.22 -3.79
CA TYR A 137 -0.22 -10.57 -2.67
C TYR A 137 -1.70 -10.29 -2.96
N HIS A 138 -2.03 -9.10 -3.48
CA HIS A 138 -3.38 -8.74 -3.90
C HIS A 138 -3.97 -9.76 -4.87
N GLN A 139 -3.21 -10.13 -5.91
CA GLN A 139 -3.66 -11.09 -6.94
C GLN A 139 -3.84 -12.49 -6.38
N ALA A 140 -2.92 -12.95 -5.53
CA ALA A 140 -2.95 -14.31 -4.97
C ALA A 140 -4.08 -14.53 -3.95
N HIS A 141 -4.36 -13.52 -3.13
CA HIS A 141 -5.32 -13.63 -2.01
C HIS A 141 -6.64 -12.87 -2.23
N ASN A 142 -6.78 -12.16 -3.35
CA ASN A 142 -7.93 -11.25 -3.61
C ASN A 142 -8.20 -10.29 -2.43
N ALA A 143 -7.12 -9.87 -1.75
CA ALA A 143 -7.18 -8.97 -0.60
C ALA A 143 -7.35 -7.52 -1.06
N THR A 144 -8.14 -6.73 -0.36
CA THR A 144 -8.21 -5.29 -0.61
C THR A 144 -6.95 -4.62 -0.08
N ILE A 145 -6.25 -3.87 -0.91
CA ILE A 145 -5.07 -3.10 -0.50
C ILE A 145 -5.46 -1.63 -0.32
N ILE A 146 -5.11 -1.06 0.82
CA ILE A 146 -5.20 0.38 1.08
C ILE A 146 -3.78 0.92 1.24
N LEU A 147 -3.31 1.64 0.24
CA LEU A 147 -1.99 2.26 0.22
C LEU A 147 -2.11 3.73 0.63
N VAL A 148 -1.48 4.10 1.74
CA VAL A 148 -1.30 5.51 2.12
C VAL A 148 0.09 5.94 1.64
N SER A 149 0.14 6.95 0.80
CA SER A 149 1.40 7.49 0.26
C SER A 149 1.24 8.96 -0.13
N HIS A 150 2.34 9.69 -0.04
CA HIS A 150 2.49 11.05 -0.57
C HIS A 150 3.21 11.06 -1.95
N SER A 151 3.66 9.89 -2.43
CA SER A 151 4.28 9.75 -3.76
C SER A 151 3.20 9.62 -4.83
N MET A 152 2.94 10.70 -5.54
CA MET A 152 1.92 10.72 -6.60
C MET A 152 2.26 9.79 -7.76
N GLU A 153 3.53 9.55 -8.04
CA GLU A 153 4.00 8.61 -9.05
C GLU A 153 3.69 7.16 -8.68
N GLU A 154 3.93 6.77 -7.41
CA GLU A 154 3.63 5.43 -6.92
C GLU A 154 2.13 5.17 -6.93
N VAL A 155 1.37 6.13 -6.39
CA VAL A 155 -0.10 6.06 -6.37
C VAL A 155 -0.66 5.95 -7.79
N ALA A 156 -0.19 6.80 -8.72
CA ALA A 156 -0.66 6.80 -10.11
C ALA A 156 -0.48 5.46 -10.84
N ARG A 157 0.56 4.68 -10.48
CA ARG A 157 0.88 3.40 -11.11
C ARG A 157 0.29 2.18 -10.41
N THR A 158 -0.12 2.33 -9.16
CA THR A 158 -0.37 1.18 -8.28
C THR A 158 -1.84 0.99 -7.94
N VAL A 159 -2.64 2.07 -7.90
CA VAL A 159 -4.00 2.00 -7.38
C VAL A 159 -5.08 2.17 -8.45
N ASP A 160 -6.22 1.53 -8.25
CA ASP A 160 -7.40 1.65 -9.11
C ASP A 160 -8.31 2.80 -8.68
N ARG A 161 -8.24 3.19 -7.41
CA ARG A 161 -9.04 4.27 -6.82
C ARG A 161 -8.23 5.11 -5.86
N LEU A 162 -8.51 6.42 -5.86
CA LEU A 162 -7.93 7.40 -4.97
C LEU A 162 -8.97 7.93 -4.00
N VAL A 163 -8.52 8.19 -2.77
CA VAL A 163 -9.24 8.98 -1.78
C VAL A 163 -8.28 10.06 -1.29
N VAL A 164 -8.58 11.30 -1.59
CA VAL A 164 -7.80 12.46 -1.13
C VAL A 164 -8.34 12.89 0.23
N VAL A 165 -7.46 12.98 1.22
CA VAL A 165 -7.80 13.47 2.57
C VAL A 165 -7.07 14.79 2.81
N ASN A 166 -7.82 15.84 3.12
CA ASN A 166 -7.29 17.16 3.46
C ASN A 166 -8.11 17.79 4.58
N ASP A 167 -7.46 18.26 5.65
CA ASP A 167 -8.10 18.89 6.81
C ASP A 167 -9.28 18.09 7.38
N GLY A 168 -9.12 16.74 7.46
CA GLY A 168 -10.14 15.83 7.99
C GLY A 168 -11.36 15.65 7.08
N ARG A 169 -11.30 16.10 5.82
CA ARG A 169 -12.34 15.95 4.80
C ARG A 169 -11.85 15.11 3.63
N ILE A 170 -12.78 14.64 2.83
CA ILE A 170 -12.50 13.94 1.57
C ILE A 170 -12.99 14.81 0.41
N PRO A 171 -12.16 15.76 -0.09
CA PRO A 171 -12.56 16.63 -1.20
C PRO A 171 -12.72 15.88 -2.52
N PHE A 172 -11.89 14.85 -2.77
CA PHE A 172 -11.92 14.07 -4.01
C PHE A 172 -11.81 12.58 -3.72
N HIS A 173 -12.52 11.78 -4.49
CA HIS A 173 -12.36 10.33 -4.57
C HIS A 173 -12.80 9.84 -5.95
N GLY A 174 -12.16 8.82 -6.48
CA GLY A 174 -12.46 8.29 -7.80
C GLY A 174 -11.29 7.54 -8.42
N ALA A 175 -11.34 7.30 -9.72
CA ALA A 175 -10.21 6.78 -10.47
C ALA A 175 -9.05 7.80 -10.52
N PRO A 176 -7.79 7.37 -10.64
CA PRO A 176 -6.66 8.29 -10.78
C PRO A 176 -6.85 9.32 -11.91
N SER A 177 -7.42 8.89 -13.04
CA SER A 177 -7.72 9.76 -14.19
C SER A 177 -8.72 10.88 -13.87
N GLU A 178 -9.64 10.64 -12.95
CA GLU A 178 -10.63 11.63 -12.50
C GLU A 178 -10.00 12.58 -11.50
N VAL A 179 -9.34 12.04 -10.48
CA VAL A 179 -8.77 12.83 -9.38
C VAL A 179 -7.64 13.76 -9.86
N PHE A 180 -6.74 13.27 -10.73
CA PHE A 180 -5.62 14.09 -11.23
C PHE A 180 -6.03 15.18 -12.24
N GLN A 181 -7.30 15.22 -12.67
CA GLN A 181 -7.83 16.36 -13.41
C GLN A 181 -7.96 17.63 -12.53
N HIS A 182 -8.07 17.44 -11.22
CA HIS A 182 -8.12 18.53 -10.23
C HIS A 182 -6.72 18.98 -9.79
N GLY A 183 -5.76 19.00 -10.72
CA GLY A 183 -4.37 19.36 -10.43
C GLY A 183 -4.19 20.67 -9.67
N PRO A 184 -4.78 21.80 -10.10
CA PRO A 184 -4.67 23.07 -9.39
C PRO A 184 -5.19 23.01 -7.96
N GLU A 185 -6.32 22.34 -7.72
CA GLU A 185 -6.91 22.19 -6.40
C GLU A 185 -6.06 21.28 -5.50
N LEU A 186 -5.49 20.19 -6.05
CA LEU A 186 -4.56 19.32 -5.33
C LEU A 186 -3.29 20.08 -4.92
N GLU A 187 -2.73 20.89 -5.83
CA GLU A 187 -1.55 21.73 -5.53
C GLU A 187 -1.87 22.79 -4.47
N ALA A 188 -3.07 23.39 -4.49
CA ALA A 188 -3.51 24.33 -3.45
C ALA A 188 -3.64 23.69 -2.07
N MET A 189 -3.88 22.38 -1.99
CA MET A 189 -3.89 21.59 -0.76
C MET A 189 -2.49 21.13 -0.31
N GLY A 190 -1.43 21.50 -1.04
CA GLY A 190 -0.06 21.05 -0.79
C GLY A 190 0.23 19.64 -1.29
N LEU A 191 -0.69 19.03 -2.04
CA LEU A 191 -0.51 17.75 -2.69
C LEU A 191 0.09 17.93 -4.08
N GLY A 192 0.93 17.02 -4.51
CA GLY A 192 1.45 17.04 -5.87
C GLY A 192 0.48 16.39 -6.87
N VAL A 193 0.83 16.50 -8.14
CA VAL A 193 0.31 15.65 -9.21
C VAL A 193 1.49 14.96 -9.89
N PRO A 194 1.27 13.80 -10.55
CA PRO A 194 2.33 13.12 -11.28
C PRO A 194 3.05 14.04 -12.27
N GLN A 195 4.36 13.87 -12.46
CA GLN A 195 5.18 14.72 -13.32
C GLN A 195 4.62 14.77 -14.74
N MET A 196 4.17 13.63 -15.28
CA MET A 196 3.60 13.58 -16.61
C MET A 196 2.30 14.38 -16.71
N THR A 197 1.48 14.40 -15.66
CA THR A 197 0.29 15.27 -15.60
C THR A 197 0.69 16.74 -15.70
N ARG A 198 1.73 17.19 -14.97
CA ARG A 198 2.24 18.57 -15.05
C ARG A 198 2.74 18.92 -16.45
N VAL A 199 3.53 18.04 -17.06
CA VAL A 199 4.05 18.24 -18.41
C VAL A 199 2.92 18.40 -19.42
N PHE A 200 1.92 17.52 -19.38
CA PHE A 200 0.79 17.56 -20.31
C PHE A 200 -0.11 18.78 -20.09
N ASN A 201 -0.34 19.15 -18.83
CA ASN A 201 -1.08 20.39 -18.52
C ASN A 201 -0.35 21.63 -19.06
N ARG A 202 0.98 21.69 -18.96
CA ARG A 202 1.78 22.78 -19.49
C ARG A 202 1.74 22.84 -21.02
N LEU A 203 1.83 21.69 -21.69
CA LEU A 203 1.72 21.62 -23.16
C LEU A 203 0.34 22.10 -23.63
N ARG A 204 -0.74 21.73 -22.96
CA ARG A 204 -2.09 22.24 -23.27
C ARG A 204 -2.20 23.76 -23.08
N ALA A 205 -1.63 24.29 -21.99
CA ALA A 205 -1.60 25.72 -21.75
C ALA A 205 -0.83 26.50 -22.84
N MET A 206 0.13 25.83 -23.50
CA MET A 206 0.86 26.38 -24.67
C MET A 206 0.11 26.17 -26.00
N GLY A 207 -1.12 25.65 -25.99
CA GLY A 207 -1.93 25.43 -27.18
C GLY A 207 -1.61 24.11 -27.93
N VAL A 208 -0.80 23.23 -27.35
CA VAL A 208 -0.50 21.92 -27.96
C VAL A 208 -1.62 20.93 -27.62
N ASP A 209 -2.34 20.49 -28.66
CA ASP A 209 -3.30 19.39 -28.52
C ASP A 209 -2.54 18.07 -28.41
N ILE A 210 -2.38 17.56 -27.20
CA ILE A 210 -1.60 16.34 -26.90
C ILE A 210 -2.49 15.18 -26.40
N GLY A 211 -3.80 15.31 -26.58
CA GLY A 211 -4.74 14.26 -26.19
C GLY A 211 -5.16 14.29 -24.71
N PRO A 212 -5.67 13.17 -24.16
CA PRO A 212 -6.24 13.10 -22.82
C PRO A 212 -5.21 13.36 -21.71
N SER A 213 -5.68 13.54 -20.50
CA SER A 213 -4.83 13.63 -19.30
C SER A 213 -4.09 12.31 -19.09
N VAL A 214 -2.78 12.41 -18.89
CA VAL A 214 -1.90 11.28 -18.58
C VAL A 214 -1.30 11.48 -17.19
N TYR A 215 -1.01 10.40 -16.52
CA TYR A 215 -0.43 10.39 -15.18
C TYR A 215 0.70 9.37 -15.02
N THR A 216 0.97 8.54 -16.04
CA THR A 216 2.13 7.66 -16.07
C THR A 216 3.03 7.94 -17.27
N ILE A 217 4.29 7.51 -17.19
CA ILE A 217 5.27 7.64 -18.28
C ILE A 217 4.82 6.85 -19.50
N GLU A 218 4.25 5.65 -19.31
CA GLU A 218 3.77 4.78 -20.39
C GLU A 218 2.64 5.43 -21.16
N GLN A 219 1.68 6.02 -20.46
CA GLN A 219 0.59 6.78 -21.06
C GLN A 219 1.11 8.00 -21.83
N ALA A 220 2.05 8.75 -21.25
CA ALA A 220 2.69 9.89 -21.89
C ALA A 220 3.41 9.48 -23.18
N LYS A 221 4.22 8.41 -23.14
CA LYS A 221 4.89 7.85 -24.32
C LYS A 221 3.91 7.47 -25.42
N ALA A 222 2.84 6.77 -25.06
CA ALA A 222 1.81 6.35 -26.02
C ALA A 222 1.12 7.56 -26.68
N ALA A 223 0.75 8.58 -25.89
CA ALA A 223 0.10 9.79 -26.39
C ALA A 223 1.02 10.59 -27.35
N VAL A 224 2.29 10.76 -27.00
CA VAL A 224 3.28 11.47 -27.86
C VAL A 224 3.51 10.69 -29.16
N LEU A 225 3.70 9.37 -29.09
CA LEU A 225 3.89 8.56 -30.29
C LEU A 225 2.68 8.55 -31.22
N ALA A 226 1.46 8.54 -30.66
CA ALA A 226 0.24 8.64 -31.45
C ALA A 226 0.16 9.97 -32.21
N LYS A 227 0.53 11.08 -31.53
CA LYS A 227 0.54 12.41 -32.15
C LYS A 227 1.60 12.52 -33.27
N LEU A 228 2.81 12.02 -33.03
CA LEU A 228 3.87 12.04 -34.04
C LEU A 228 3.53 11.21 -35.30
N LYS A 229 2.81 10.09 -35.12
CA LYS A 229 2.35 9.27 -36.27
C LYS A 229 1.17 9.86 -37.03
N GLY A 230 0.39 10.74 -36.39
CA GLY A 230 -0.76 11.43 -37.01
C GLY A 230 -0.40 12.72 -37.74
N VAL A 231 0.88 13.11 -37.77
CA VAL A 231 1.40 14.32 -38.45
C VAL A 231 2.08 13.95 -39.80
N GLY A 232 1.93 12.69 -40.25
CA GLY A 232 2.43 12.18 -41.54
C GLY A 232 1.34 12.15 -42.59
#